data_cc94d281dd81a61500c92845f6f90471
#
_entry.id   cc94d281dd81a61500c92845f6f90471
#
_cell.length_a   1.000
_cell.length_b   1.000
_cell.length_c   1.000
_cell.angle_alpha   90.00
_cell.angle_beta   90.00
_cell.angle_gamma   90.00
#
_symmetry.space_group_name_H-M   'P 1'
#
loop_
_entity.id
_entity.type
_entity.pdbx_description
1 polymer ?
#
loop_
_entity_poly.entity_id
_entity_poly.type
_entity_poly.pdbx_seq_one_letter_code
_entity_poly.pdbx_strand_id
1 'polypeptide(L)'
;MLKAHGPQEIRILLERALADSDRGVAGQVEVDPEALGVLSERVSGDARAALSALERLAAAGGRAGIPEVEDALQAQAIAYDKGGDHHYDYISAWIKATRGSDPDASLYYLAVMIEGGEDPRFIARRMVILASEDIGNADPQAIVVATAAAAAVDRVGMPEAALNLAQAATYLALAPKSNASYAAINAAREEVRKNGPKLPPAHLRDSHYPGAKELGRGEGYVYPHDVDGGVSEQSLMPEGLEGLRFYEPTRYGFESELARRQEAAAKIRGKSNKQAKNP
;
A
#
# COMPACT_ATOMS: atom_id res chain seq x y z
N MET A 1 -27.72 3.15 19.95
CA MET A 1 -27.38 2.18 18.90
C MET A 1 -28.62 1.99 18.03
N LEU A 2 -28.57 2.33 16.75
CA LEU A 2 -29.69 2.11 15.82
C LEU A 2 -29.80 0.59 15.57
N LYS A 3 -31.02 0.07 15.58
CA LYS A 3 -31.26 -1.34 15.24
C LYS A 3 -31.32 -1.51 13.73
N ALA A 4 -30.80 -2.61 13.20
CA ALA A 4 -31.00 -3.00 11.83
C ALA A 4 -32.51 -3.18 11.52
N HIS A 5 -32.92 -2.86 10.31
CA HIS A 5 -34.31 -3.05 9.88
C HIS A 5 -34.68 -4.54 9.83
N GLY A 6 -35.91 -4.86 10.16
CA GLY A 6 -36.46 -6.20 9.92
C GLY A 6 -36.82 -6.41 8.45
N PRO A 7 -37.00 -7.67 7.98
CA PRO A 7 -37.40 -7.95 6.57
C PRO A 7 -38.71 -7.25 6.16
N GLN A 8 -39.65 -7.10 7.05
CA GLN A 8 -40.90 -6.39 6.81
C GLN A 8 -40.69 -4.89 6.56
N GLU A 9 -39.79 -4.25 7.33
CA GLU A 9 -39.46 -2.82 7.16
C GLU A 9 -38.71 -2.58 5.85
N ILE A 10 -37.82 -3.48 5.46
CA ILE A 10 -37.15 -3.47 4.16
C ILE A 10 -38.14 -3.64 3.03
N ARG A 11 -39.09 -4.57 3.15
CA ARG A 11 -40.13 -4.78 2.15
C ARG A 11 -40.97 -3.52 1.91
N ILE A 12 -41.43 -2.86 2.97
CA ILE A 12 -42.17 -1.60 2.88
C ILE A 12 -41.35 -0.53 2.15
N LEU A 13 -40.04 -0.47 2.39
CA LEU A 13 -39.14 0.48 1.76
C LEU A 13 -38.99 0.20 0.27
N LEU A 14 -38.87 -1.07 -0.15
CA LEU A 14 -38.83 -1.49 -1.54
C LEU A 14 -40.17 -1.23 -2.29
N GLU A 15 -41.29 -1.56 -1.65
CA GLU A 15 -42.63 -1.28 -2.22
C GLU A 15 -42.84 0.22 -2.46
N ARG A 16 -42.36 1.06 -1.53
CA ARG A 16 -42.41 2.54 -1.74
C ARG A 16 -41.52 2.98 -2.88
N ALA A 17 -40.32 2.44 -3.03
CA ALA A 17 -39.42 2.76 -4.15
C ALA A 17 -39.98 2.30 -5.50
N LEU A 18 -40.67 1.16 -5.54
CA LEU A 18 -41.38 0.69 -6.75
C LEU A 18 -42.61 1.55 -7.12
N ALA A 19 -43.20 2.25 -6.17
CA ALA A 19 -44.36 3.11 -6.40
C ALA A 19 -44.00 4.59 -6.67
N ASP A 20 -42.80 5.03 -6.28
CA ASP A 20 -42.37 6.44 -6.39
C ASP A 20 -41.84 6.75 -7.78
N SER A 21 -42.53 7.64 -8.50
CA SER A 21 -42.16 8.09 -9.86
C SER A 21 -41.05 9.16 -9.86
N ASP A 22 -40.84 9.87 -8.75
CA ASP A 22 -39.94 11.02 -8.70
C ASP A 22 -38.56 10.65 -8.19
N ARG A 23 -38.48 9.75 -7.17
CA ARG A 23 -37.27 9.36 -6.49
C ARG A 23 -37.06 7.86 -6.41
N GLY A 24 -38.01 7.08 -6.94
CA GLY A 24 -37.94 5.62 -6.98
C GLY A 24 -37.78 5.11 -8.41
N VAL A 25 -38.20 3.86 -8.62
CA VAL A 25 -38.08 3.14 -9.89
C VAL A 25 -39.42 2.75 -10.49
N ALA A 26 -40.48 3.55 -10.24
CA ALA A 26 -41.83 3.26 -10.73
C ALA A 26 -41.85 3.09 -12.24
N GLY A 27 -42.43 1.98 -12.71
CA GLY A 27 -42.56 1.69 -14.15
C GLY A 27 -41.29 1.25 -14.86
N GLN A 28 -40.15 1.16 -14.15
CA GLN A 28 -38.89 0.70 -14.74
C GLN A 28 -38.71 -0.83 -14.64
N VAL A 29 -39.27 -1.45 -13.61
CA VAL A 29 -39.22 -2.90 -13.38
C VAL A 29 -40.51 -3.37 -12.70
N GLU A 30 -40.95 -4.57 -13.03
CA GLU A 30 -42.00 -5.30 -12.32
C GLU A 30 -41.34 -6.44 -11.51
N VAL A 31 -41.42 -6.37 -10.18
CA VAL A 31 -40.81 -7.40 -9.31
C VAL A 31 -41.92 -8.29 -8.77
N ASP A 32 -41.75 -9.61 -8.93
CA ASP A 32 -42.69 -10.59 -8.38
C ASP A 32 -42.78 -10.49 -6.87
N PRO A 33 -43.97 -10.57 -6.24
CA PRO A 33 -44.11 -10.45 -4.79
C PRO A 33 -43.29 -11.43 -3.98
N GLU A 34 -43.05 -12.64 -4.53
CA GLU A 34 -42.20 -13.68 -3.90
C GLU A 34 -40.71 -13.31 -4.00
N ALA A 35 -40.25 -12.80 -5.15
CA ALA A 35 -38.90 -12.31 -5.36
C ALA A 35 -38.58 -11.09 -4.47
N LEU A 36 -39.57 -10.19 -4.29
CA LEU A 36 -39.44 -9.05 -3.36
C LEU A 36 -39.30 -9.53 -1.89
N GLY A 37 -39.96 -10.63 -1.53
CA GLY A 37 -39.79 -11.28 -0.23
C GLY A 37 -38.37 -11.78 -0.03
N VAL A 38 -37.84 -12.53 -1.02
CA VAL A 38 -36.45 -13.04 -1.00
C VAL A 38 -35.44 -11.89 -0.88
N LEU A 39 -35.61 -10.80 -1.65
CA LEU A 39 -34.77 -9.61 -1.57
C LEU A 39 -34.77 -9.04 -0.14
N SER A 40 -35.95 -8.88 0.46
CA SER A 40 -36.12 -8.32 1.81
C SER A 40 -35.45 -9.14 2.91
N GLU A 41 -35.43 -10.45 2.77
CA GLU A 41 -34.82 -11.38 3.75
C GLU A 41 -33.30 -11.44 3.59
N ARG A 42 -32.81 -11.49 2.35
CA ARG A 42 -31.39 -11.72 2.05
C ARG A 42 -30.49 -10.53 2.37
N VAL A 43 -31.00 -9.30 2.39
CA VAL A 43 -30.20 -8.10 2.70
C VAL A 43 -29.92 -7.89 4.19
N SER A 44 -30.36 -8.79 5.06
CA SER A 44 -30.04 -8.78 6.51
C SER A 44 -30.30 -7.42 7.19
N GLY A 45 -31.33 -6.67 6.73
CA GLY A 45 -31.71 -5.37 7.28
C GLY A 45 -30.94 -4.17 6.76
N ASP A 46 -30.11 -4.34 5.75
CA ASP A 46 -29.41 -3.25 5.06
C ASP A 46 -30.32 -2.61 3.98
N ALA A 47 -30.89 -1.44 4.31
CA ALA A 47 -31.79 -0.70 3.44
C ALA A 47 -31.07 -0.18 2.16
N ARG A 48 -29.79 0.21 2.25
CA ARG A 48 -29.00 0.66 1.11
C ARG A 48 -28.77 -0.50 0.14
N ALA A 49 -28.39 -1.64 0.69
CA ALA A 49 -28.25 -2.86 -0.07
C ALA A 49 -29.52 -3.23 -0.82
N ALA A 50 -30.66 -3.19 -0.15
CA ALA A 50 -31.97 -3.46 -0.76
C ALA A 50 -32.30 -2.52 -1.93
N LEU A 51 -32.11 -1.22 -1.75
CA LEU A 51 -32.37 -0.22 -2.79
C LEU A 51 -31.42 -0.33 -3.97
N SER A 52 -30.14 -0.58 -3.75
CA SER A 52 -29.16 -0.76 -4.82
C SER A 52 -29.42 -2.01 -5.67
N ALA A 53 -29.89 -3.10 -5.04
CA ALA A 53 -30.35 -4.27 -5.81
C ALA A 53 -31.57 -3.95 -6.64
N LEU A 54 -32.53 -3.20 -6.10
CA LEU A 54 -33.73 -2.76 -6.83
C LEU A 54 -33.37 -1.84 -7.99
N GLU A 55 -32.44 -0.90 -7.86
CA GLU A 55 -31.95 -0.03 -8.92
C GLU A 55 -31.31 -0.83 -10.07
N ARG A 56 -30.57 -1.90 -9.77
CA ARG A 56 -30.01 -2.80 -10.79
C ARG A 56 -31.09 -3.57 -11.55
N LEU A 57 -32.09 -4.08 -10.84
CA LEU A 57 -33.25 -4.71 -11.49
C LEU A 57 -33.98 -3.72 -12.41
N ALA A 58 -34.13 -2.47 -11.97
CA ALA A 58 -34.72 -1.43 -12.76
C ALA A 58 -33.89 -1.07 -14.01
N ALA A 59 -32.55 -1.04 -13.88
CA ALA A 59 -31.65 -0.79 -15.01
C ALA A 59 -31.68 -1.93 -16.05
N ALA A 60 -31.93 -3.16 -15.63
CA ALA A 60 -32.15 -4.31 -16.53
C ALA A 60 -33.54 -4.26 -17.19
N GLY A 61 -34.52 -3.67 -16.52
CA GLY A 61 -35.90 -3.54 -16.98
C GLY A 61 -36.66 -4.87 -17.02
N GLY A 62 -37.94 -4.77 -17.43
CA GLY A 62 -38.79 -5.94 -17.60
C GLY A 62 -39.36 -6.49 -16.29
N ARG A 63 -39.50 -7.83 -16.20
CA ARG A 63 -40.02 -8.54 -15.03
C ARG A 63 -38.92 -9.27 -14.32
N ALA A 64 -38.83 -9.10 -13.01
CA ALA A 64 -37.83 -9.74 -12.16
C ALA A 64 -38.46 -10.78 -11.22
N GLY A 65 -38.11 -12.03 -11.40
CA GLY A 65 -38.41 -13.13 -10.51
C GLY A 65 -37.25 -13.40 -9.53
N ILE A 66 -37.31 -14.56 -8.85
CA ILE A 66 -36.29 -14.97 -7.88
C ILE A 66 -34.88 -15.05 -8.52
N PRO A 67 -34.69 -15.62 -9.75
CA PRO A 67 -33.36 -15.69 -10.36
C PRO A 67 -32.72 -14.32 -10.58
N GLU A 68 -33.48 -13.34 -11.10
CA GLU A 68 -33.00 -11.97 -11.35
C GLU A 68 -32.65 -11.26 -10.04
N VAL A 69 -33.42 -11.50 -8.97
CA VAL A 69 -33.13 -10.99 -7.63
C VAL A 69 -31.87 -11.63 -7.06
N GLU A 70 -31.68 -12.95 -7.22
CA GLU A 70 -30.46 -13.63 -6.78
C GLU A 70 -29.24 -13.13 -7.52
N ASP A 71 -29.31 -12.94 -8.83
CA ASP A 71 -28.24 -12.34 -9.65
C ASP A 71 -27.92 -10.90 -9.21
N ALA A 72 -28.95 -10.08 -8.96
CA ALA A 72 -28.78 -8.71 -8.47
C ALA A 72 -28.14 -8.66 -7.08
N LEU A 73 -28.51 -9.58 -6.18
CA LEU A 73 -27.92 -9.72 -4.84
C LEU A 73 -26.49 -10.25 -4.91
N GLN A 74 -26.21 -11.21 -5.78
CA GLN A 74 -24.86 -11.75 -5.96
C GLN A 74 -23.93 -10.68 -6.54
N ALA A 75 -24.37 -9.94 -7.54
CA ALA A 75 -23.66 -8.78 -8.07
C ALA A 75 -23.48 -7.66 -7.04
N GLN A 76 -24.36 -7.59 -6.04
CA GLN A 76 -24.28 -6.62 -4.96
C GLN A 76 -23.39 -7.08 -3.80
N ALA A 77 -23.36 -8.38 -3.47
CA ALA A 77 -22.39 -8.93 -2.52
C ALA A 77 -20.94 -8.67 -2.97
N ILE A 78 -20.77 -8.51 -4.28
CA ILE A 78 -19.52 -8.08 -4.93
C ILE A 78 -19.43 -6.54 -4.98
N ALA A 79 -20.53 -5.79 -4.80
CA ALA A 79 -20.52 -4.33 -4.84
C ALA A 79 -19.82 -3.77 -3.60
N TYR A 80 -18.55 -3.59 -3.76
CA TYR A 80 -17.63 -2.91 -2.89
C TYR A 80 -18.02 -1.42 -2.76
N ASP A 81 -18.33 -0.97 -1.54
CA ASP A 81 -18.60 0.45 -1.28
C ASP A 81 -17.29 1.25 -1.46
N LYS A 82 -17.10 1.77 -2.68
CA LYS A 82 -15.89 2.56 -3.07
C LYS A 82 -15.65 3.82 -2.22
N GLY A 83 -16.59 4.21 -1.40
CA GLY A 83 -16.51 5.40 -0.54
C GLY A 83 -16.69 5.12 0.95
N GLY A 84 -16.88 3.87 1.36
CA GLY A 84 -17.19 3.49 2.73
C GLY A 84 -16.06 2.78 3.48
N ASP A 85 -16.34 2.35 4.71
CA ASP A 85 -15.39 1.69 5.61
C ASP A 85 -14.83 0.39 5.02
N HIS A 86 -15.59 -0.32 4.18
CA HIS A 86 -15.18 -1.59 3.56
C HIS A 86 -13.99 -1.44 2.59
N HIS A 87 -13.87 -0.31 1.87
CA HIS A 87 -12.71 -0.01 1.03
C HIS A 87 -11.41 -0.06 1.86
N TYR A 88 -11.40 0.60 3.03
CA TYR A 88 -10.25 0.63 3.91
C TYR A 88 -10.01 -0.71 4.61
N ASP A 89 -11.06 -1.47 4.91
CA ASP A 89 -10.96 -2.76 5.57
C ASP A 89 -10.30 -3.79 4.68
N TYR A 90 -10.71 -3.92 3.41
CA TYR A 90 -10.15 -4.92 2.50
C TYR A 90 -8.72 -4.61 2.09
N ILE A 91 -8.38 -3.37 1.79
CA ILE A 91 -6.98 -3.02 1.51
C ILE A 91 -6.09 -3.19 2.75
N SER A 92 -6.60 -2.89 3.94
CA SER A 92 -5.89 -3.12 5.20
C SER A 92 -5.70 -4.61 5.49
N ALA A 93 -6.71 -5.45 5.21
CA ALA A 93 -6.63 -6.89 5.33
C ALA A 93 -5.62 -7.48 4.34
N TRP A 94 -5.64 -7.03 3.08
CA TRP A 94 -4.67 -7.41 2.05
C TRP A 94 -3.23 -7.10 2.48
N ILE A 95 -2.99 -5.87 2.96
CA ILE A 95 -1.68 -5.45 3.45
C ILE A 95 -1.22 -6.34 4.61
N LYS A 96 -2.08 -6.61 5.58
CA LYS A 96 -1.75 -7.43 6.75
C LYS A 96 -1.51 -8.89 6.38
N ALA A 97 -2.29 -9.46 5.47
CA ALA A 97 -2.10 -10.81 4.95
C ALA A 97 -0.76 -10.95 4.22
N THR A 98 -0.46 -10.02 3.32
CA THR A 98 0.80 -9.98 2.55
C THR A 98 2.01 -9.78 3.47
N ARG A 99 1.92 -8.88 4.45
CA ARG A 99 2.92 -8.67 5.50
C ARG A 99 3.10 -9.92 6.37
N GLY A 100 2.01 -10.61 6.65
CA GLY A 100 1.98 -11.87 7.41
C GLY A 100 2.46 -13.09 6.62
N SER A 101 2.86 -12.92 5.36
CA SER A 101 3.36 -13.99 4.48
C SER A 101 2.33 -15.09 4.19
N ASP A 102 1.06 -14.71 4.08
CA ASP A 102 -0.02 -15.58 3.67
C ASP A 102 -0.46 -15.25 2.22
N PRO A 103 -0.01 -16.03 1.22
CA PRO A 103 -0.34 -15.79 -0.18
C PRO A 103 -1.81 -16.08 -0.50
N ASP A 104 -2.43 -17.03 0.17
CA ASP A 104 -3.83 -17.40 -0.11
C ASP A 104 -4.78 -16.33 0.41
N ALA A 105 -4.56 -15.82 1.63
CA ALA A 105 -5.31 -14.68 2.16
C ALA A 105 -5.06 -13.40 1.33
N SER A 106 -3.81 -13.17 0.88
CA SER A 106 -3.47 -12.05 0.00
C SER A 106 -4.24 -12.12 -1.32
N LEU A 107 -4.29 -13.30 -1.96
CA LEU A 107 -5.05 -13.50 -3.19
C LEU A 107 -6.56 -13.37 -2.98
N TYR A 108 -7.08 -13.88 -1.87
CA TYR A 108 -8.50 -13.75 -1.55
C TYR A 108 -8.93 -12.28 -1.42
N TYR A 109 -8.22 -11.49 -0.63
CA TYR A 109 -8.55 -10.06 -0.47
C TYR A 109 -8.31 -9.25 -1.75
N LEU A 110 -7.31 -9.63 -2.56
CA LEU A 110 -7.12 -9.07 -3.89
C LEU A 110 -8.33 -9.34 -4.79
N ALA A 111 -8.81 -10.58 -4.82
CA ALA A 111 -9.99 -10.96 -5.60
C ALA A 111 -11.24 -10.19 -5.15
N VAL A 112 -11.47 -10.05 -3.83
CA VAL A 112 -12.59 -9.26 -3.30
C VAL A 112 -12.52 -7.80 -3.78
N MET A 113 -11.34 -7.19 -3.78
CA MET A 113 -11.17 -5.82 -4.27
C MET A 113 -11.42 -5.71 -5.79
N ILE A 114 -10.91 -6.65 -6.58
CA ILE A 114 -11.10 -6.67 -8.05
C ILE A 114 -12.58 -6.86 -8.40
N GLU A 115 -13.23 -7.87 -7.86
CA GLU A 115 -14.66 -8.17 -8.10
C GLU A 115 -15.56 -7.04 -7.56
N GLY A 116 -15.17 -6.39 -6.46
CA GLY A 116 -15.81 -5.19 -5.94
C GLY A 116 -15.62 -3.95 -6.82
N GLY A 117 -14.83 -4.04 -7.90
CA GLY A 117 -14.58 -2.94 -8.83
C GLY A 117 -13.66 -1.84 -8.27
N GLU A 118 -12.75 -2.19 -7.35
CA GLU A 118 -11.71 -1.28 -6.88
C GLU A 118 -10.83 -0.83 -8.05
N ASP A 119 -10.32 0.40 -7.98
CA ASP A 119 -9.38 0.89 -8.99
C ASP A 119 -8.09 0.04 -8.97
N PRO A 120 -7.78 -0.70 -10.05
CA PRO A 120 -6.60 -1.54 -10.11
C PRO A 120 -5.29 -0.74 -9.95
N ARG A 121 -5.30 0.56 -10.31
CA ARG A 121 -4.16 1.47 -10.08
C ARG A 121 -3.98 1.77 -8.60
N PHE A 122 -5.08 1.89 -7.84
CA PHE A 122 -5.01 2.03 -6.39
C PHE A 122 -4.38 0.78 -5.75
N ILE A 123 -4.84 -0.41 -6.13
CA ILE A 123 -4.27 -1.68 -5.65
C ILE A 123 -2.77 -1.73 -5.97
N ALA A 124 -2.38 -1.47 -7.22
CA ALA A 124 -0.98 -1.47 -7.65
C ALA A 124 -0.11 -0.47 -6.86
N ARG A 125 -0.60 0.75 -6.60
CA ARG A 125 0.09 1.72 -5.74
C ARG A 125 0.34 1.17 -4.34
N ARG A 126 -0.62 0.46 -3.75
CA ARG A 126 -0.46 -0.16 -2.44
C ARG A 126 0.57 -1.28 -2.44
N MET A 127 0.67 -2.05 -3.54
CA MET A 127 1.73 -3.05 -3.72
C MET A 127 3.13 -2.42 -3.73
N VAL A 128 3.31 -1.31 -4.46
CA VAL A 128 4.59 -0.58 -4.50
C VAL A 128 4.97 -0.03 -3.13
N ILE A 129 4.01 0.53 -2.38
CA ILE A 129 4.25 1.02 -1.02
C ILE A 129 4.67 -0.14 -0.10
N LEU A 130 3.92 -1.24 -0.10
CA LEU A 130 4.20 -2.42 0.73
C LEU A 130 5.59 -3.01 0.41
N ALA A 131 5.97 -3.07 -0.86
CA ALA A 131 7.28 -3.55 -1.28
C ALA A 131 8.42 -2.74 -0.64
N SER A 132 8.25 -1.43 -0.47
CA SER A 132 9.25 -0.57 0.17
C SER A 132 9.14 -0.54 1.70
N GLU A 133 7.91 -0.61 2.24
CA GLU A 133 7.64 -0.47 3.67
C GLU A 133 7.91 -1.76 4.44
N ASP A 134 7.44 -2.91 3.92
CA ASP A 134 7.41 -4.18 4.64
C ASP A 134 8.44 -5.20 4.17
N ILE A 135 8.95 -5.07 2.94
CA ILE A 135 9.97 -5.97 2.37
C ILE A 135 11.31 -5.25 2.30
N GLY A 136 11.32 -4.03 1.78
CA GLY A 136 12.51 -3.19 1.72
C GLY A 136 13.70 -3.90 1.09
N ASN A 137 14.84 -3.80 1.74
CA ASN A 137 16.09 -4.41 1.28
C ASN A 137 16.25 -5.89 1.66
N ALA A 138 15.30 -6.50 2.36
CA ALA A 138 15.31 -7.96 2.55
C ALA A 138 15.16 -8.68 1.20
N ASP A 139 14.38 -8.10 0.28
CA ASP A 139 14.34 -8.51 -1.12
C ASP A 139 14.22 -7.27 -2.04
N PRO A 140 15.35 -6.78 -2.59
CA PRO A 140 15.36 -5.63 -3.49
C PRO A 140 14.55 -5.82 -4.80
N GLN A 141 14.21 -7.05 -5.17
CA GLN A 141 13.37 -7.33 -6.34
C GLN A 141 11.89 -7.02 -6.08
N ALA A 142 11.46 -6.95 -4.83
CA ALA A 142 10.05 -6.74 -4.50
C ALA A 142 9.49 -5.43 -5.11
N ILE A 143 10.24 -4.32 -5.01
CA ILE A 143 9.82 -3.05 -5.61
C ILE A 143 9.83 -3.08 -7.14
N VAL A 144 10.74 -3.85 -7.75
CA VAL A 144 10.81 -4.03 -9.21
C VAL A 144 9.57 -4.78 -9.69
N VAL A 145 9.22 -5.89 -9.03
CA VAL A 145 8.02 -6.69 -9.35
C VAL A 145 6.76 -5.85 -9.17
N ALA A 146 6.62 -5.15 -8.05
CA ALA A 146 5.46 -4.29 -7.78
C ALA A 146 5.32 -3.16 -8.81
N THR A 147 6.42 -2.53 -9.20
CA THR A 147 6.43 -1.46 -10.21
C THR A 147 6.12 -2.00 -11.61
N ALA A 148 6.64 -3.18 -11.95
CA ALA A 148 6.32 -3.83 -13.22
C ALA A 148 4.83 -4.20 -13.30
N ALA A 149 4.24 -4.72 -12.22
CA ALA A 149 2.80 -4.99 -12.14
C ALA A 149 1.97 -3.70 -12.28
N ALA A 150 2.38 -2.62 -11.62
CA ALA A 150 1.72 -1.31 -11.77
C ALA A 150 1.75 -0.80 -13.21
N ALA A 151 2.89 -0.92 -13.90
CA ALA A 151 3.01 -0.57 -15.32
C ALA A 151 2.18 -1.49 -16.23
N ALA A 152 2.05 -2.77 -15.88
CA ALA A 152 1.22 -3.71 -16.62
C ALA A 152 -0.27 -3.36 -16.50
N VAL A 153 -0.76 -2.94 -15.33
CA VAL A 153 -2.14 -2.45 -15.14
C VAL A 153 -2.49 -1.34 -16.12
N ASP A 154 -1.58 -0.38 -16.33
CA ASP A 154 -1.82 0.73 -17.27
C ASP A 154 -1.79 0.31 -18.74
N ARG A 155 -1.01 -0.72 -19.10
CA ARG A 155 -0.79 -1.12 -20.49
C ARG A 155 -1.74 -2.22 -20.96
N VAL A 156 -2.05 -3.16 -20.09
CA VAL A 156 -2.86 -4.34 -20.39
C VAL A 156 -4.33 -4.04 -20.13
N GLY A 157 -4.64 -3.42 -18.98
CA GLY A 157 -6.02 -3.16 -18.54
C GLY A 157 -6.70 -4.41 -17.98
N MET A 158 -7.90 -4.19 -17.41
CA MET A 158 -8.73 -5.29 -16.91
C MET A 158 -9.52 -5.93 -18.05
N PRO A 159 -9.82 -7.22 -18.02
CA PRO A 159 -9.62 -8.12 -16.87
C PRO A 159 -8.22 -8.77 -16.78
N GLU A 160 -7.40 -8.75 -17.83
CA GLU A 160 -6.15 -9.50 -17.92
C GLU A 160 -5.09 -8.99 -16.92
N ALA A 161 -5.10 -7.70 -16.56
CA ALA A 161 -4.21 -7.13 -15.55
C ALA A 161 -4.37 -7.77 -14.16
N ALA A 162 -5.49 -8.45 -13.89
CA ALA A 162 -5.68 -9.24 -12.68
C ALA A 162 -4.59 -10.31 -12.50
N LEU A 163 -4.12 -10.91 -13.61
CA LEU A 163 -3.04 -11.91 -13.60
C LEU A 163 -1.72 -11.31 -13.12
N ASN A 164 -1.41 -10.09 -13.57
CA ASN A 164 -0.19 -9.37 -13.18
C ASN A 164 -0.25 -8.98 -11.69
N LEU A 165 -1.41 -8.52 -11.21
CA LEU A 165 -1.63 -8.20 -9.80
C LEU A 165 -1.53 -9.44 -8.91
N ALA A 166 -2.11 -10.58 -9.34
CA ALA A 166 -2.04 -11.84 -8.60
C ALA A 166 -0.61 -12.37 -8.49
N GLN A 167 0.17 -12.32 -9.58
CA GLN A 167 1.59 -12.69 -9.58
C GLN A 167 2.38 -11.82 -8.59
N ALA A 168 2.19 -10.50 -8.63
CA ALA A 168 2.85 -9.59 -7.72
C ALA A 168 2.43 -9.84 -6.26
N ALA A 169 1.13 -10.00 -5.98
CA ALA A 169 0.63 -10.28 -4.63
C ALA A 169 1.26 -11.54 -4.04
N THR A 170 1.32 -12.63 -4.80
CA THR A 170 1.94 -13.89 -4.38
C THR A 170 3.44 -13.71 -4.09
N TYR A 171 4.15 -13.03 -5.00
CA TYR A 171 5.57 -12.74 -4.82
C TYR A 171 5.82 -11.92 -3.55
N LEU A 172 5.08 -10.83 -3.36
CA LEU A 172 5.21 -9.93 -2.21
C LEU A 172 4.84 -10.64 -0.88
N ALA A 173 3.86 -11.54 -0.91
CA ALA A 173 3.49 -12.33 0.26
C ALA A 173 4.61 -13.26 0.69
N LEU A 174 5.31 -13.89 -0.24
CA LEU A 174 6.36 -14.88 0.06
C LEU A 174 7.77 -14.28 0.19
N ALA A 175 7.98 -13.02 -0.21
CA ALA A 175 9.25 -12.32 -0.02
C ALA A 175 9.61 -12.19 1.47
N PRO A 176 10.91 -12.26 1.84
CA PRO A 176 11.36 -11.98 3.20
C PRO A 176 10.98 -10.54 3.60
N LYS A 177 10.62 -10.34 4.87
CA LYS A 177 10.10 -9.06 5.37
C LYS A 177 11.14 -8.29 6.15
N SER A 178 11.25 -6.98 5.87
CA SER A 178 12.00 -6.02 6.66
C SER A 178 11.43 -4.62 6.51
N ASN A 179 11.21 -3.94 7.63
CA ASN A 179 10.85 -2.53 7.67
C ASN A 179 12.03 -1.63 8.03
N ALA A 180 13.27 -2.12 7.97
CA ALA A 180 14.46 -1.39 8.44
C ALA A 180 14.63 -0.05 7.73
N SER A 181 14.40 0.01 6.41
CA SER A 181 14.47 1.27 5.64
C SER A 181 13.38 2.26 6.04
N TYR A 182 12.15 1.78 6.27
CA TYR A 182 11.03 2.59 6.76
C TYR A 182 11.33 3.16 8.16
N ALA A 183 11.81 2.33 9.08
CA ALA A 183 12.19 2.77 10.41
C ALA A 183 13.34 3.79 10.38
N ALA A 184 14.34 3.56 9.52
CA ALA A 184 15.50 4.43 9.35
C ALA A 184 15.14 5.84 8.89
N ILE A 185 14.32 5.96 7.85
CA ILE A 185 13.92 7.28 7.36
C ILE A 185 13.03 8.03 8.37
N ASN A 186 12.16 7.33 9.09
CA ASN A 186 11.34 7.96 10.13
C ASN A 186 12.18 8.44 11.31
N ALA A 187 13.16 7.68 11.77
CA ALA A 187 14.10 8.09 12.82
C ALA A 187 14.93 9.30 12.38
N ALA A 188 15.43 9.32 11.14
CA ALA A 188 16.17 10.47 10.60
C ALA A 188 15.30 11.73 10.50
N ARG A 189 14.04 11.58 10.07
CA ARG A 189 13.08 12.70 10.02
C ARG A 189 12.73 13.23 11.39
N GLU A 190 12.61 12.36 12.39
CA GLU A 190 12.38 12.74 13.78
C GLU A 190 13.56 13.54 14.35
N GLU A 191 14.80 13.08 14.10
CA GLU A 191 16.02 13.81 14.48
C GLU A 191 16.01 15.23 13.91
N VAL A 192 15.75 15.37 12.60
CA VAL A 192 15.69 16.69 11.94
C VAL A 192 14.57 17.57 12.50
N ARG A 193 13.40 17.00 12.80
CA ARG A 193 12.27 17.77 13.37
C ARG A 193 12.55 18.24 14.78
N LYS A 194 13.21 17.40 15.58
CA LYS A 194 13.47 17.67 17.00
C LYS A 194 14.64 18.64 17.21
N ASN A 195 15.73 18.44 16.46
CA ASN A 195 16.99 19.12 16.67
C ASN A 195 17.36 20.13 15.57
N GLY A 196 16.50 20.27 14.54
CA GLY A 196 16.75 21.08 13.36
C GLY A 196 17.77 20.47 12.41
N PRO A 197 17.85 20.99 11.15
CA PRO A 197 18.84 20.55 10.18
C PRO A 197 20.25 21.05 10.58
N LYS A 198 21.24 20.17 10.52
CA LYS A 198 22.66 20.51 10.71
C LYS A 198 23.38 20.64 9.40
N LEU A 199 24.35 21.53 9.33
CA LEU A 199 25.15 21.73 8.12
C LEU A 199 26.04 20.52 7.86
N PRO A 200 26.18 20.10 6.60
CA PRO A 200 27.14 19.06 6.21
C PRO A 200 28.57 19.48 6.60
N PRO A 201 29.48 18.51 6.85
CA PRO A 201 30.92 18.79 7.00
C PRO A 201 31.47 19.62 5.84
N ALA A 202 32.47 20.49 6.08
CA ALA A 202 33.00 21.41 5.08
C ALA A 202 33.47 20.70 3.79
N HIS A 203 34.14 19.55 3.94
CA HIS A 203 34.63 18.74 2.81
C HIS A 203 33.51 18.15 1.94
N LEU A 204 32.26 18.03 2.44
CA LEU A 204 31.12 17.55 1.67
C LEU A 204 30.31 18.68 1.01
N ARG A 205 30.63 19.94 1.30
CA ARG A 205 29.89 21.07 0.73
C ARG A 205 30.33 21.35 -0.71
N ASP A 206 29.41 21.87 -1.53
CA ASP A 206 29.68 22.21 -2.90
C ASP A 206 30.80 23.25 -3.01
N SER A 207 31.82 22.96 -3.86
CA SER A 207 32.97 23.81 -4.11
C SER A 207 33.02 24.40 -5.52
N HIS A 208 31.98 24.23 -6.35
CA HIS A 208 31.99 24.58 -7.77
C HIS A 208 31.62 26.04 -8.06
N TYR A 209 31.27 26.85 -7.08
CA TYR A 209 30.93 28.26 -7.27
C TYR A 209 32.09 29.19 -6.88
N PRO A 210 32.19 30.41 -7.49
CA PRO A 210 33.23 31.38 -7.14
C PRO A 210 33.22 31.74 -5.65
N GLY A 211 34.36 31.69 -4.98
CA GLY A 211 34.51 31.97 -3.55
C GLY A 211 34.25 30.78 -2.60
N ALA A 212 33.79 29.64 -3.12
CA ALA A 212 33.56 28.43 -2.28
C ALA A 212 34.85 27.96 -1.57
N LYS A 213 35.98 28.01 -2.28
CA LYS A 213 37.29 27.62 -1.75
C LYS A 213 37.77 28.55 -0.62
N GLU A 214 37.51 29.85 -0.72
CA GLU A 214 37.83 30.83 0.33
C GLU A 214 37.06 30.56 1.64
N LEU A 215 35.92 29.86 1.53
CA LEU A 215 35.09 29.41 2.64
C LEU A 215 35.45 27.99 3.10
N GLY A 216 36.55 27.40 2.63
CA GLY A 216 36.99 26.04 2.96
C GLY A 216 36.03 24.92 2.51
N ARG A 217 35.14 25.20 1.52
CA ARG A 217 34.17 24.22 1.06
C ARG A 217 34.82 23.23 0.09
N GLY A 218 34.53 21.94 0.31
CA GLY A 218 35.10 20.84 -0.48
C GLY A 218 36.58 20.56 -0.21
N GLU A 219 37.20 21.35 0.69
CA GLU A 219 38.61 21.17 1.03
C GLU A 219 38.82 19.86 1.80
N GLY A 220 39.82 19.08 1.37
CA GLY A 220 40.16 17.80 1.99
C GLY A 220 39.19 16.65 1.69
N TYR A 221 38.26 16.79 0.74
CA TYR A 221 37.41 15.67 0.34
C TYR A 221 38.25 14.54 -0.26
N VAL A 222 38.10 13.34 0.29
CA VAL A 222 38.70 12.12 -0.24
C VAL A 222 37.70 11.41 -1.12
N TYR A 223 38.02 11.29 -2.42
CA TYR A 223 37.16 10.61 -3.38
C TYR A 223 37.21 9.08 -3.14
N PRO A 224 36.09 8.42 -2.84
CA PRO A 224 36.12 7.00 -2.47
C PRO A 224 36.67 6.05 -3.54
N HIS A 225 36.61 6.43 -4.83
CA HIS A 225 37.16 5.62 -5.91
C HIS A 225 38.71 5.64 -5.98
N ASP A 226 39.34 6.62 -5.31
CA ASP A 226 40.82 6.70 -5.21
C ASP A 226 41.34 5.96 -3.98
N VAL A 227 40.45 5.34 -3.18
CA VAL A 227 40.79 4.63 -1.97
C VAL A 227 40.58 3.12 -2.15
N ASP A 228 41.53 2.33 -1.67
CA ASP A 228 41.41 0.86 -1.70
C ASP A 228 40.18 0.40 -0.93
N GLY A 229 39.38 -0.47 -1.56
CA GLY A 229 38.09 -0.92 -1.02
C GLY A 229 36.91 0.08 -1.14
N GLY A 230 37.08 1.27 -1.73
CA GLY A 230 36.04 2.24 -2.04
C GLY A 230 35.35 2.88 -0.82
N VAL A 231 35.98 2.84 0.36
CA VAL A 231 35.47 3.42 1.60
C VAL A 231 36.52 4.34 2.21
N SER A 232 36.22 5.63 2.27
CA SER A 232 37.09 6.60 2.93
C SER A 232 36.92 6.55 4.45
N GLU A 233 37.98 6.91 5.19
CA GLU A 233 37.96 7.02 6.65
C GLU A 233 37.28 8.30 7.15
N GLN A 234 36.88 9.22 6.26
CA GLN A 234 36.29 10.49 6.61
C GLN A 234 34.91 10.33 7.29
N SER A 235 34.63 11.20 8.24
CA SER A 235 33.26 11.35 8.77
C SER A 235 32.37 11.98 7.74
N LEU A 236 31.22 11.37 7.46
CA LEU A 236 30.21 11.85 6.52
C LEU A 236 29.00 12.46 7.21
N MET A 237 28.87 12.28 8.52
CA MET A 237 27.79 12.84 9.33
C MET A 237 28.14 14.27 9.76
N PRO A 238 27.13 15.14 9.90
CA PRO A 238 27.31 16.46 10.52
C PRO A 238 27.90 16.39 11.92
N GLU A 239 28.56 17.48 12.32
CA GLU A 239 29.11 17.62 13.66
C GLU A 239 28.03 17.41 14.74
N GLY A 240 28.34 16.58 15.72
CA GLY A 240 27.45 16.19 16.81
C GLY A 240 26.44 15.11 16.47
N LEU A 241 26.52 14.51 15.25
CA LEU A 241 25.72 13.36 14.84
C LEU A 241 26.58 12.14 14.47
N GLU A 242 27.89 12.19 14.71
CA GLU A 242 28.89 11.20 14.19
C GLU A 242 28.65 9.77 14.67
N GLY A 243 27.97 9.57 15.75
CA GLY A 243 27.69 8.23 16.29
C GLY A 243 26.30 7.70 15.99
N LEU A 244 25.43 8.53 15.38
CA LEU A 244 24.05 8.12 15.15
C LEU A 244 23.95 7.09 14.03
N ARG A 245 23.13 6.08 14.29
CA ARG A 245 22.73 5.08 13.29
C ARG A 245 21.23 5.16 13.14
N PHE A 246 20.77 5.33 11.89
CA PHE A 246 19.36 5.30 11.53
C PHE A 246 18.99 3.96 10.90
N TYR A 247 19.86 3.41 10.03
CA TYR A 247 19.61 2.16 9.35
C TYR A 247 20.27 0.98 10.08
N GLU A 248 19.42 0.07 10.53
CA GLU A 248 19.82 -1.18 11.18
C GLU A 248 19.26 -2.35 10.35
N PRO A 249 20.09 -2.93 9.47
CA PRO A 249 19.65 -4.04 8.63
C PRO A 249 19.30 -5.26 9.46
N THR A 250 18.26 -5.97 9.04
CA THR A 250 17.89 -7.25 9.65
C THR A 250 18.82 -8.37 9.19
N ARG A 251 18.55 -9.59 9.66
CA ARG A 251 19.26 -10.80 9.20
C ARG A 251 18.48 -11.56 8.12
N TYR A 252 17.37 -10.98 7.62
CA TYR A 252 16.50 -11.64 6.67
C TYR A 252 16.89 -11.29 5.24
N GLY A 253 16.82 -12.29 4.34
CA GLY A 253 17.08 -12.12 2.92
C GLY A 253 18.40 -11.39 2.62
N PHE A 254 18.37 -10.47 1.68
CA PHE A 254 19.55 -9.71 1.25
C PHE A 254 20.10 -8.74 2.31
N GLU A 255 19.31 -8.35 3.31
CA GLU A 255 19.82 -7.48 4.39
C GLU A 255 20.92 -8.12 5.24
N SER A 256 21.00 -9.45 5.28
CA SER A 256 22.14 -10.14 5.91
C SER A 256 23.49 -9.80 5.24
N GLU A 257 23.47 -9.58 3.94
CA GLU A 257 24.65 -9.13 3.19
C GLU A 257 24.93 -7.63 3.41
N LEU A 258 23.88 -6.82 3.44
CA LEU A 258 23.99 -5.37 3.72
C LEU A 258 24.53 -5.13 5.13
N ALA A 259 24.15 -5.95 6.13
CA ALA A 259 24.69 -5.88 7.47
C ALA A 259 26.22 -6.12 7.48
N ARG A 260 26.70 -7.14 6.78
CA ARG A 260 28.13 -7.43 6.64
C ARG A 260 28.88 -6.26 5.97
N ARG A 261 28.33 -5.68 4.90
CA ARG A 261 28.92 -4.52 4.21
C ARG A 261 28.98 -3.29 5.12
N GLN A 262 27.91 -3.03 5.86
CA GLN A 262 27.83 -1.92 6.80
C GLN A 262 28.87 -2.07 7.93
N GLU A 263 29.02 -3.27 8.49
CA GLU A 263 30.04 -3.55 9.50
C GLU A 263 31.47 -3.38 8.96
N ALA A 264 31.74 -3.85 7.75
CA ALA A 264 33.05 -3.69 7.09
C ALA A 264 33.38 -2.20 6.89
N ALA A 265 32.43 -1.41 6.36
CA ALA A 265 32.59 0.03 6.20
C ALA A 265 32.78 0.77 7.53
N ALA A 266 32.06 0.37 8.58
CA ALA A 266 32.19 0.96 9.90
C ALA A 266 33.58 0.67 10.53
N LYS A 267 34.14 -0.52 10.31
CA LYS A 267 35.49 -0.86 10.77
C LYS A 267 36.55 0.02 10.11
N ILE A 268 36.43 0.33 8.81
CA ILE A 268 37.35 1.22 8.12
C ILE A 268 37.26 2.62 8.73
N ARG A 269 36.05 3.19 8.84
CA ARG A 269 35.84 4.53 9.41
C ARG A 269 36.23 4.62 10.90
N GLY A 270 36.07 3.55 11.67
CA GLY A 270 36.41 3.52 13.08
C GLY A 270 37.94 3.45 13.38
N LYS A 271 38.75 3.09 12.38
CA LYS A 271 40.21 3.09 12.52
C LYS A 271 40.77 4.51 12.63
N SER A 272 40.24 5.46 11.87
CA SER A 272 40.65 6.87 11.90
C SER A 272 40.36 7.55 13.25
N ASN A 273 39.23 7.25 13.89
CA ASN A 273 38.89 7.84 15.20
C ASN A 273 39.82 7.38 16.36
N LYS A 274 40.48 6.24 16.20
CA LYS A 274 41.46 5.78 17.22
C LYS A 274 42.83 6.41 17.03
N GLN A 275 43.24 6.72 15.81
CA GLN A 275 44.51 7.38 15.52
C GLN A 275 44.48 8.88 15.88
N ALA A 276 43.34 9.54 15.74
CA ALA A 276 43.17 10.95 16.13
C ALA A 276 43.05 11.20 17.64
N LYS A 277 42.90 10.14 18.47
CA LYS A 277 42.81 10.23 19.93
C LYS A 277 44.10 9.87 20.67
N ASN A 278 45.18 9.56 19.95
CA ASN A 278 46.54 9.44 20.52
C ASN A 278 47.41 10.56 19.96
N PRO A 279 47.61 11.68 20.69
CA PRO A 279 48.61 12.70 20.35
C PRO A 279 50.04 12.18 20.56
#